data_bb0b551ea2a281ffbec32578298ac13c
#
_entry.id   bb0b551ea2a281ffbec32578298ac13c
#
_cell.length_a   1.000
_cell.length_b   1.000
_cell.length_c   1.000
_cell.angle_alpha   90.00
_cell.angle_beta   90.00
_cell.angle_gamma   90.00
#
_symmetry.space_group_name_H-M   'P 1'
#
loop_
_entity.id
_entity.type
_entity.pdbx_description
1 polymer ?
#
loop_
_entity_poly.entity_id
_entity_poly.type
_entity_poly.pdbx_seq_one_letter_code
_entity_poly.pdbx_strand_id
1 'polypeptide(L)'
;MKLSIMTGGYTHFFIPDLGGVIDYYAGLGYQALDLSLDSKNYDQEFYTDNWKKLANRVQARMNVAHMVFGQAHAPIVAYLDKATEDDAFRLERCIEICGYLHIPSLVVHLLHVRDCTPETFVLENVKYYSRFLPLLDRYNVDFCFENIGNFLEKDCYCGNADELLRVIDAMNHPHIHACWDTGHANLYNLDQYPNLIKLGDHLRAVHIHDNHYPITTPDGEFTPDAHNFPLFGNINFDAFIQGLIDIGYKGTFSIETDTPNRRGHRDFIYNGVPQVNLKPIPFRIRRMADEMLAEIGKYMLETYGLLEK
;
A
#
# COMPACT_ATOMS: atom_id res chain seq x y z
N MET A 1 0.55 18.02 2.63
CA MET A 1 0.44 16.55 2.85
C MET A 1 1.45 16.10 3.90
N LYS A 2 1.11 15.12 4.73
CA LYS A 2 2.06 14.48 5.64
C LYS A 2 2.87 13.41 4.90
N LEU A 3 4.18 13.39 5.14
CA LEU A 3 5.02 12.29 4.68
C LEU A 3 4.73 11.03 5.50
N SER A 4 4.39 9.95 4.84
CA SER A 4 4.01 8.67 5.42
C SER A 4 4.87 7.53 4.87
N ILE A 5 4.95 6.45 5.62
CA ILE A 5 5.62 5.21 5.19
C ILE A 5 4.85 3.99 5.70
N MET A 6 4.83 2.93 4.89
CA MET A 6 4.25 1.66 5.28
C MET A 6 5.06 0.99 6.41
N THR A 7 4.38 0.45 7.42
CA THR A 7 5.03 -0.25 8.53
C THR A 7 5.49 -1.66 8.17
N GLY A 8 5.00 -2.22 7.06
CA GLY A 8 5.26 -3.61 6.64
C GLY A 8 6.68 -3.88 6.17
N GLY A 9 7.27 -3.02 5.38
CA GLY A 9 8.55 -3.11 4.63
C GLY A 9 9.75 -3.81 5.29
N TYR A 10 9.60 -5.05 5.74
CA TYR A 10 10.63 -5.86 6.43
C TYR A 10 11.21 -5.24 7.73
N THR A 11 10.60 -4.18 8.23
CA THR A 11 11.04 -3.48 9.45
C THR A 11 11.05 -4.40 10.67
N HIS A 12 10.11 -5.36 10.72
CA HIS A 12 10.00 -6.36 11.80
C HIS A 12 11.24 -7.25 11.98
N PHE A 13 12.10 -7.39 10.98
CA PHE A 13 13.36 -8.10 11.13
C PHE A 13 14.39 -7.36 12.00
N PHE A 14 14.22 -6.06 12.16
CA PHE A 14 15.14 -5.22 12.92
C PHE A 14 14.49 -4.64 14.19
N ILE A 15 13.19 -4.42 14.15
CA ILE A 15 12.41 -3.80 15.23
C ILE A 15 11.23 -4.73 15.53
N PRO A 16 11.21 -5.37 16.71
CA PRO A 16 10.30 -6.50 16.95
C PRO A 16 8.85 -6.11 17.28
N ASP A 17 8.59 -4.84 17.57
CA ASP A 17 7.26 -4.37 17.97
C ASP A 17 6.87 -3.05 17.28
N LEU A 18 5.58 -2.82 17.14
CA LEU A 18 5.04 -1.66 16.46
C LEU A 18 5.37 -0.34 17.17
N GLY A 19 5.52 -0.35 18.50
CA GLY A 19 5.93 0.84 19.25
C GLY A 19 7.34 1.30 18.85
N GLY A 20 8.27 0.36 18.73
CA GLY A 20 9.62 0.63 18.23
C GLY A 20 9.65 1.12 16.79
N VAL A 21 8.75 0.60 15.94
CA VAL A 21 8.59 1.06 14.54
C VAL A 21 8.11 2.51 14.49
N ILE A 22 7.15 2.88 15.32
CA ILE A 22 6.66 4.27 15.44
C ILE A 22 7.82 5.20 15.81
N ASP A 23 8.58 4.86 16.84
CA ASP A 23 9.72 5.68 17.29
C ASP A 23 10.79 5.83 16.21
N TYR A 24 11.07 4.73 15.52
CA TYR A 24 12.07 4.69 14.48
C TYR A 24 11.71 5.66 13.34
N TYR A 25 10.50 5.58 12.81
CA TYR A 25 10.08 6.43 11.70
C TYR A 25 9.84 7.88 12.13
N ALA A 26 9.34 8.12 13.34
CA ALA A 26 9.28 9.46 13.92
C ALA A 26 10.68 10.10 13.99
N GLY A 27 11.69 9.31 14.42
CA GLY A 27 13.08 9.76 14.47
C GLY A 27 13.72 10.06 13.11
N LEU A 28 13.14 9.58 12.01
CA LEU A 28 13.52 9.88 10.62
C LEU A 28 12.75 11.08 10.04
N GLY A 29 11.74 11.59 10.77
CA GLY A 29 10.97 12.75 10.38
C GLY A 29 9.72 12.44 9.56
N TYR A 30 9.25 11.19 9.56
CA TYR A 30 7.93 10.87 9.06
C TYR A 30 6.85 11.44 9.99
N GLN A 31 5.74 11.91 9.41
CA GLN A 31 4.64 12.53 10.13
C GLN A 31 3.42 11.62 10.23
N ALA A 32 3.38 10.61 9.37
CA ALA A 32 2.31 9.62 9.33
C ALA A 32 2.85 8.22 9.08
N LEU A 33 2.03 7.21 9.38
CA LEU A 33 2.28 5.81 9.03
C LEU A 33 1.11 5.25 8.23
N ASP A 34 1.44 4.34 7.34
CA ASP A 34 0.54 3.40 6.72
C ASP A 34 0.64 2.08 7.50
N LEU A 35 -0.44 1.72 8.19
CA LEU A 35 -0.44 0.56 9.07
C LEU A 35 -0.66 -0.72 8.27
N SER A 36 0.39 -1.49 8.04
CA SER A 36 0.23 -2.84 7.48
C SER A 36 -0.40 -3.77 8.50
N LEU A 37 -1.55 -4.34 8.17
CA LEU A 37 -2.28 -5.32 8.97
C LEU A 37 -2.07 -6.75 8.45
N ASP A 38 -1.00 -7.00 7.72
CA ASP A 38 -0.61 -8.35 7.29
C ASP A 38 -0.20 -9.21 8.49
N SER A 39 -0.89 -10.31 8.67
CA SER A 39 -0.71 -11.24 9.79
C SER A 39 0.67 -11.90 9.90
N LYS A 40 1.56 -11.69 8.96
CA LYS A 40 2.94 -12.26 8.98
C LYS A 40 3.93 -11.42 9.78
N ASN A 41 3.57 -10.20 10.14
CA ASN A 41 4.40 -9.26 10.86
C ASN A 41 4.10 -9.27 12.39
N TYR A 42 4.39 -8.16 13.09
CA TYR A 42 4.12 -7.97 14.52
C TYR A 42 2.64 -7.74 14.87
N ASP A 43 1.75 -7.89 13.91
CA ASP A 43 0.33 -7.48 14.03
C ASP A 43 -0.57 -8.64 14.46
N GLN A 44 0.00 -9.82 14.78
CA GLN A 44 -0.77 -11.02 15.18
C GLN A 44 -1.72 -10.75 16.36
N GLU A 45 -1.31 -9.89 17.30
CA GLU A 45 -2.15 -9.53 18.48
C GLU A 45 -3.43 -8.80 18.06
N PHE A 46 -3.46 -8.12 16.90
CA PHE A 46 -4.66 -7.48 16.37
C PHE A 46 -5.78 -8.48 16.02
N TYR A 47 -5.44 -9.74 15.76
CA TYR A 47 -6.41 -10.79 15.43
C TYR A 47 -6.82 -11.65 16.63
N THR A 48 -6.47 -11.22 17.85
CA THR A 48 -6.85 -11.86 19.10
C THR A 48 -7.91 -11.03 19.85
N ASP A 49 -8.47 -11.57 20.93
CA ASP A 49 -9.40 -10.85 21.82
C ASP A 49 -8.74 -9.66 22.54
N ASN A 50 -7.41 -9.62 22.57
CA ASN A 50 -6.64 -8.54 23.20
C ASN A 50 -6.32 -7.36 22.27
N TRP A 51 -6.81 -7.36 21.04
CA TRP A 51 -6.45 -6.36 20.02
C TRP A 51 -6.62 -4.90 20.47
N LYS A 52 -7.66 -4.60 21.28
CA LYS A 52 -7.88 -3.24 21.81
C LYS A 52 -6.77 -2.79 22.76
N LYS A 53 -6.16 -3.74 23.50
CA LYS A 53 -5.01 -3.41 24.35
C LYS A 53 -3.80 -3.00 23.52
N LEU A 54 -3.55 -3.72 22.42
CA LEU A 54 -2.51 -3.34 21.45
C LEU A 54 -2.84 -1.99 20.83
N ALA A 55 -4.05 -1.80 20.32
CA ALA A 55 -4.48 -0.54 19.71
C ALA A 55 -4.28 0.66 20.66
N ASN A 56 -4.63 0.52 21.94
CA ASN A 56 -4.42 1.57 22.95
C ASN A 56 -2.91 1.87 23.17
N ARG A 57 -2.05 0.85 23.23
CA ARG A 57 -0.60 1.05 23.36
C ARG A 57 -0.03 1.78 22.14
N VAL A 58 -0.45 1.36 20.96
CA VAL A 58 -0.05 1.95 19.68
C VAL A 58 -0.51 3.40 19.58
N GLN A 59 -1.78 3.69 19.89
CA GLN A 59 -2.31 5.05 19.88
C GLN A 59 -1.59 5.97 20.87
N ALA A 60 -1.32 5.48 22.08
CA ALA A 60 -0.55 6.24 23.05
C ALA A 60 0.86 6.57 22.55
N ARG A 61 1.49 5.62 21.84
CA ARG A 61 2.83 5.84 21.25
C ARG A 61 2.79 6.83 20.09
N MET A 62 1.81 6.74 19.18
CA MET A 62 1.58 7.72 18.11
C MET A 62 1.42 9.13 18.66
N ASN A 63 0.64 9.29 19.73
CA ASN A 63 0.43 10.59 20.39
C ASN A 63 1.76 11.17 20.95
N VAL A 64 2.59 10.35 21.60
CA VAL A 64 3.91 10.76 22.10
C VAL A 64 4.86 11.14 20.97
N ALA A 65 4.80 10.40 19.87
CA ALA A 65 5.61 10.66 18.67
C ALA A 65 5.09 11.82 17.81
N HIS A 66 3.92 12.39 18.13
CA HIS A 66 3.22 13.40 17.32
C HIS A 66 2.94 12.94 15.88
N MET A 67 2.67 11.64 15.70
CA MET A 67 2.35 11.02 14.42
C MET A 67 0.87 10.66 14.33
N VAL A 68 0.40 10.42 13.10
CA VAL A 68 -0.93 9.90 12.81
C VAL A 68 -0.85 8.65 11.92
N PHE A 69 -1.87 7.81 11.96
CA PHE A 69 -2.08 6.85 10.87
C PHE A 69 -2.83 7.56 9.74
N GLY A 70 -2.24 7.62 8.56
CA GLY A 70 -2.85 8.23 7.37
C GLY A 70 -3.76 7.26 6.64
N GLN A 71 -3.33 6.02 6.59
CA GLN A 71 -4.04 4.90 5.99
C GLN A 71 -3.58 3.59 6.62
N ALA A 72 -4.23 2.48 6.28
CA ALA A 72 -3.82 1.13 6.63
C ALA A 72 -3.94 0.21 5.42
N HIS A 73 -3.22 -0.90 5.43
CA HIS A 73 -3.28 -1.92 4.39
C HIS A 73 -3.78 -3.24 4.96
N ALA A 74 -4.83 -3.81 4.36
CA ALA A 74 -5.39 -5.10 4.73
C ALA A 74 -4.48 -6.27 4.32
N PRO A 75 -4.61 -7.46 4.94
CA PRO A 75 -3.96 -8.67 4.45
C PRO A 75 -4.37 -8.99 3.00
N ILE A 76 -3.40 -9.45 2.21
CA ILE A 76 -3.60 -9.74 0.80
C ILE A 76 -4.18 -11.14 0.62
N VAL A 77 -5.34 -11.21 -0.03
CA VAL A 77 -5.92 -12.43 -0.60
C VAL A 77 -5.93 -12.27 -2.11
N ALA A 78 -5.14 -13.07 -2.82
CA ALA A 78 -4.94 -12.85 -4.25
C ALA A 78 -6.15 -13.32 -5.09
N TYR A 79 -6.79 -14.44 -4.74
CA TYR A 79 -7.82 -15.09 -5.57
C TYR A 79 -9.12 -15.30 -4.83
N LEU A 80 -10.25 -15.06 -5.51
CA LEU A 80 -11.58 -15.28 -4.95
C LEU A 80 -11.83 -16.74 -4.56
N ASP A 81 -11.36 -17.69 -5.37
CA ASP A 81 -11.50 -19.14 -5.10
C ASP A 81 -10.61 -19.64 -3.96
N LYS A 82 -9.75 -18.78 -3.42
CA LYS A 82 -8.90 -19.02 -2.25
C LYS A 82 -9.33 -18.23 -1.01
N ALA A 83 -10.24 -17.27 -1.18
CA ALA A 83 -10.76 -16.49 -0.07
C ALA A 83 -11.56 -17.39 0.90
N THR A 84 -11.25 -17.27 2.18
CA THR A 84 -11.86 -18.06 3.27
C THR A 84 -12.69 -17.18 4.19
N GLU A 85 -13.49 -17.77 5.07
CA GLU A 85 -14.18 -17.02 6.12
C GLU A 85 -13.20 -16.45 7.18
N ASP A 86 -12.01 -17.04 7.34
CA ASP A 86 -10.96 -16.47 8.18
C ASP A 86 -10.40 -15.18 7.56
N ASP A 87 -10.21 -15.12 6.24
CA ASP A 87 -9.81 -13.92 5.55
C ASP A 87 -10.88 -12.83 5.66
N ALA A 88 -12.14 -13.20 5.53
CA ALA A 88 -13.24 -12.26 5.73
C ALA A 88 -13.28 -11.72 7.16
N PHE A 89 -13.12 -12.58 8.18
CA PHE A 89 -13.01 -12.16 9.59
C PHE A 89 -11.82 -11.22 9.82
N ARG A 90 -10.68 -11.49 9.18
CA ARG A 90 -9.51 -10.60 9.28
C ARG A 90 -9.80 -9.23 8.67
N LEU A 91 -10.48 -9.19 7.53
CA LEU A 91 -10.86 -7.92 6.91
C LEU A 91 -11.88 -7.14 7.76
N GLU A 92 -12.87 -7.81 8.36
CA GLU A 92 -13.77 -7.21 9.35
C GLU A 92 -12.98 -6.60 10.52
N ARG A 93 -12.00 -7.34 11.07
CA ARG A 93 -11.13 -6.86 12.15
C ARG A 93 -10.29 -5.65 11.69
N CYS A 94 -9.81 -5.60 10.45
CA CYS A 94 -9.10 -4.44 9.93
C CYS A 94 -9.99 -3.18 9.94
N ILE A 95 -11.25 -3.32 9.53
CA ILE A 95 -12.22 -2.21 9.59
C ILE A 95 -12.44 -1.74 11.05
N GLU A 96 -12.60 -2.69 11.99
CA GLU A 96 -12.74 -2.36 13.42
C GLU A 96 -11.51 -1.63 13.97
N ILE A 97 -10.31 -2.06 13.61
CA ILE A 97 -9.04 -1.43 14.01
C ILE A 97 -8.96 -0.02 13.45
N CYS A 98 -9.24 0.15 12.14
CA CYS A 98 -9.23 1.45 11.50
C CYS A 98 -10.21 2.42 12.17
N GLY A 99 -11.46 2.01 12.42
CA GLY A 99 -12.43 2.84 13.15
C GLY A 99 -11.99 3.17 14.57
N TYR A 100 -11.40 2.21 15.28
CA TYR A 100 -10.93 2.41 16.67
C TYR A 100 -9.72 3.34 16.75
N LEU A 101 -8.79 3.27 15.82
CA LEU A 101 -7.58 4.10 15.73
C LEU A 101 -7.78 5.39 14.91
N HIS A 102 -9.00 5.64 14.43
CA HIS A 102 -9.35 6.78 13.57
C HIS A 102 -8.52 6.85 12.28
N ILE A 103 -8.24 5.69 11.69
CA ILE A 103 -7.60 5.56 10.39
C ILE A 103 -8.67 5.71 9.31
N PRO A 104 -8.59 6.74 8.45
CA PRO A 104 -9.69 7.04 7.53
C PRO A 104 -9.82 6.05 6.38
N SER A 105 -8.71 5.50 5.91
CA SER A 105 -8.61 4.72 4.68
C SER A 105 -7.98 3.36 4.94
N LEU A 106 -8.65 2.30 4.48
CA LEU A 106 -8.13 0.93 4.47
C LEU A 106 -7.91 0.49 3.02
N VAL A 107 -6.66 0.34 2.64
CA VAL A 107 -6.28 -0.16 1.31
C VAL A 107 -6.57 -1.65 1.22
N VAL A 108 -7.20 -2.05 0.13
CA VAL A 108 -7.68 -3.42 -0.11
C VAL A 108 -7.41 -3.80 -1.56
N HIS A 109 -6.85 -4.99 -1.78
CA HIS A 109 -6.71 -5.55 -3.12
C HIS A 109 -8.02 -6.15 -3.61
N LEU A 110 -8.40 -5.90 -4.87
CA LEU A 110 -9.46 -6.63 -5.51
C LEU A 110 -9.03 -8.10 -5.74
N LEU A 111 -9.98 -9.01 -5.59
CA LEU A 111 -9.73 -10.44 -5.75
C LEU A 111 -9.67 -10.81 -7.23
N HIS A 112 -8.64 -11.54 -7.62
CA HIS A 112 -8.54 -12.10 -8.96
C HIS A 112 -9.60 -13.20 -9.16
N VAL A 113 -10.26 -13.17 -10.29
CA VAL A 113 -11.28 -14.14 -10.66
C VAL A 113 -10.78 -14.91 -11.88
N ARG A 114 -10.57 -16.23 -11.73
CA ARG A 114 -9.98 -17.05 -12.80
C ARG A 114 -10.91 -17.14 -14.01
N ASP A 115 -10.31 -17.14 -15.20
CA ASP A 115 -10.99 -17.35 -16.49
C ASP A 115 -12.25 -16.47 -16.66
N CYS A 116 -12.20 -15.20 -16.22
CA CYS A 116 -13.36 -14.31 -16.21
C CYS A 116 -13.30 -13.25 -17.32
N THR A 117 -14.46 -12.61 -17.56
CA THR A 117 -14.55 -11.35 -18.32
C THR A 117 -14.45 -10.16 -17.38
N PRO A 118 -14.19 -8.93 -17.89
CA PRO A 118 -14.23 -7.71 -17.08
C PRO A 118 -15.54 -7.55 -16.29
N GLU A 119 -16.68 -7.90 -16.89
CA GLU A 119 -18.01 -7.80 -16.25
C GLU A 119 -18.14 -8.81 -15.11
N THR A 120 -17.66 -10.05 -15.30
CA THR A 120 -17.65 -11.09 -14.25
C THR A 120 -16.72 -10.70 -13.12
N PHE A 121 -15.54 -10.14 -13.42
CA PHE A 121 -14.61 -9.62 -12.42
C PHE A 121 -15.27 -8.59 -11.51
N VAL A 122 -15.94 -7.58 -12.11
CA VAL A 122 -16.67 -6.55 -11.36
C VAL A 122 -17.77 -7.19 -10.50
N LEU A 123 -18.62 -8.03 -11.10
CA LEU A 123 -19.75 -8.65 -10.40
C LEU A 123 -19.31 -9.45 -9.16
N GLU A 124 -18.30 -10.27 -9.31
CA GLU A 124 -17.83 -11.14 -8.21
C GLU A 124 -17.13 -10.34 -7.11
N ASN A 125 -16.36 -9.31 -7.44
CA ASN A 125 -15.78 -8.41 -6.43
C ASN A 125 -16.87 -7.60 -5.71
N VAL A 126 -17.84 -7.04 -6.43
CA VAL A 126 -18.99 -6.36 -5.81
C VAL A 126 -19.71 -7.29 -4.84
N LYS A 127 -20.01 -8.52 -5.24
CA LYS A 127 -20.66 -9.51 -4.39
C LYS A 127 -19.86 -9.83 -3.14
N TYR A 128 -18.54 -10.00 -3.27
CA TYR A 128 -17.67 -10.30 -2.13
C TYR A 128 -17.57 -9.11 -1.15
N TYR A 129 -17.28 -7.91 -1.66
CA TYR A 129 -17.01 -6.74 -0.80
C TYR A 129 -18.28 -6.07 -0.26
N SER A 130 -19.45 -6.26 -0.87
CA SER A 130 -20.72 -5.70 -0.35
C SER A 130 -21.07 -6.21 1.05
N ARG A 131 -20.56 -7.35 1.47
CA ARG A 131 -20.77 -7.89 2.83
C ARG A 131 -20.18 -6.99 3.92
N PHE A 132 -19.19 -6.15 3.59
CA PHE A 132 -18.50 -5.30 4.55
C PHE A 132 -19.08 -3.88 4.65
N LEU A 133 -19.95 -3.47 3.73
CA LEU A 133 -20.51 -2.11 3.70
C LEU A 133 -21.15 -1.67 5.02
N PRO A 134 -21.92 -2.52 5.73
CA PRO A 134 -22.48 -2.12 7.02
C PRO A 134 -21.43 -1.83 8.11
N LEU A 135 -20.24 -2.45 8.02
CA LEU A 135 -19.13 -2.17 8.93
C LEU A 135 -18.42 -0.88 8.55
N LEU A 136 -18.25 -0.59 7.26
CA LEU A 136 -17.68 0.67 6.79
C LEU A 136 -18.53 1.86 7.28
N ASP A 137 -19.86 1.78 7.12
CA ASP A 137 -20.78 2.78 7.66
C ASP A 137 -20.66 2.94 9.17
N ARG A 138 -20.62 1.81 9.89
CA ARG A 138 -20.57 1.80 11.37
C ARG A 138 -19.29 2.44 11.92
N TYR A 139 -18.16 2.18 11.26
CA TYR A 139 -16.84 2.61 11.73
C TYR A 139 -16.33 3.86 11.02
N ASN A 140 -17.04 4.36 10.01
CA ASN A 140 -16.69 5.50 9.18
C ASN A 140 -15.27 5.33 8.58
N VAL A 141 -15.07 4.21 7.88
CA VAL A 141 -13.80 3.82 7.24
C VAL A 141 -14.02 3.67 5.74
N ASP A 142 -13.13 4.21 4.94
CA ASP A 142 -13.17 4.06 3.50
C ASP A 142 -12.37 2.83 3.06
N PHE A 143 -12.95 1.95 2.25
CA PHE A 143 -12.19 1.00 1.43
C PHE A 143 -11.59 1.72 0.25
N CYS A 144 -10.29 1.55 0.06
CA CYS A 144 -9.54 2.09 -1.05
C CYS A 144 -9.02 0.93 -1.90
N PHE A 145 -9.71 0.60 -2.99
CA PHE A 145 -9.25 -0.44 -3.91
C PHE A 145 -8.01 0.01 -4.64
N GLU A 146 -6.97 -0.80 -4.57
CA GLU A 146 -5.68 -0.50 -5.16
C GLU A 146 -5.59 -0.98 -6.61
N ASN A 147 -4.97 -0.18 -7.48
CA ASN A 147 -4.60 -0.62 -8.81
C ASN A 147 -3.46 -1.63 -8.70
N ILE A 148 -3.71 -2.85 -9.14
CA ILE A 148 -2.74 -3.94 -9.10
C ILE A 148 -2.37 -4.36 -10.50
N GLY A 149 -1.05 -4.52 -10.72
CA GLY A 149 -0.49 -5.08 -11.92
C GLY A 149 -0.13 -6.55 -11.74
N ASN A 150 -0.72 -7.42 -12.52
CA ASN A 150 -0.20 -8.77 -12.65
C ASN A 150 0.04 -9.12 -14.11
N PHE A 151 1.32 -9.10 -14.53
CA PHE A 151 1.70 -9.43 -15.90
C PHE A 151 1.49 -10.88 -16.28
N LEU A 152 1.43 -11.76 -15.28
CA LEU A 152 1.34 -13.20 -15.48
C LEU A 152 -0.11 -13.68 -15.56
N GLU A 153 -1.07 -12.85 -15.15
CA GLU A 153 -2.48 -13.23 -15.03
C GLU A 153 -3.37 -12.34 -15.89
N LYS A 154 -3.93 -12.92 -16.94
CA LYS A 154 -4.80 -12.23 -17.89
C LYS A 154 -6.16 -11.83 -17.32
N ASP A 155 -6.47 -12.23 -16.10
CA ASP A 155 -7.80 -12.17 -15.49
C ASP A 155 -7.88 -11.18 -14.31
N CYS A 156 -7.02 -10.15 -14.32
CA CYS A 156 -7.03 -9.05 -13.36
C CYS A 156 -7.42 -7.75 -14.08
N TYR A 157 -8.57 -7.21 -13.76
CA TYR A 157 -9.13 -5.99 -14.38
C TYR A 157 -9.23 -4.85 -13.36
N CYS A 158 -8.08 -4.48 -12.77
CA CYS A 158 -7.95 -3.38 -11.82
C CYS A 158 -6.61 -2.63 -11.95
N GLY A 159 -5.93 -2.74 -13.10
CA GLY A 159 -4.61 -2.13 -13.30
C GLY A 159 -4.64 -0.63 -13.57
N ASN A 160 -5.75 -0.06 -14.00
CA ASN A 160 -5.87 1.35 -14.37
C ASN A 160 -7.11 2.02 -13.77
N ALA A 161 -7.18 3.35 -13.90
CA ALA A 161 -8.27 4.14 -13.31
C ALA A 161 -9.66 3.75 -13.83
N ASP A 162 -9.81 3.46 -15.13
CA ASP A 162 -11.11 3.09 -15.71
C ASP A 162 -11.60 1.75 -15.15
N GLU A 163 -10.69 0.80 -14.92
CA GLU A 163 -11.01 -0.50 -14.33
C GLU A 163 -11.40 -0.38 -12.86
N LEU A 164 -10.65 0.40 -12.06
CA LEU A 164 -11.00 0.67 -10.66
C LEU A 164 -12.38 1.35 -10.55
N LEU A 165 -12.63 2.39 -11.37
CA LEU A 165 -13.89 3.11 -11.37
C LEU A 165 -15.07 2.21 -11.70
N ARG A 166 -14.94 1.21 -12.60
CA ARG A 166 -16.01 0.24 -12.87
C ARG A 166 -16.46 -0.51 -11.61
N VAL A 167 -15.54 -0.91 -10.74
CA VAL A 167 -15.89 -1.59 -9.48
C VAL A 167 -16.48 -0.60 -8.49
N ILE A 168 -15.87 0.58 -8.34
CA ILE A 168 -16.32 1.64 -7.43
C ILE A 168 -17.75 2.08 -7.78
N ASP A 169 -18.02 2.37 -9.06
CA ASP A 169 -19.32 2.77 -9.56
C ASP A 169 -20.37 1.65 -9.37
N ALA A 170 -19.98 0.40 -9.63
CA ALA A 170 -20.87 -0.74 -9.46
C ALA A 170 -21.23 -1.00 -7.98
N MET A 171 -20.33 -0.71 -7.05
CA MET A 171 -20.62 -0.77 -5.61
C MET A 171 -21.49 0.40 -5.14
N ASN A 172 -21.37 1.58 -5.79
CA ASN A 172 -22.17 2.77 -5.55
C ASN A 172 -22.37 3.08 -4.04
N HIS A 173 -21.30 3.20 -3.30
CA HIS A 173 -21.33 3.39 -1.85
C HIS A 173 -20.35 4.49 -1.41
N PRO A 174 -20.73 5.38 -0.43
CA PRO A 174 -19.92 6.54 -0.05
C PRO A 174 -18.57 6.22 0.58
N HIS A 175 -18.37 4.98 1.04
CA HIS A 175 -17.12 4.50 1.63
C HIS A 175 -16.31 3.61 0.67
N ILE A 176 -16.54 3.69 -0.65
CA ILE A 176 -15.79 2.92 -1.64
C ILE A 176 -15.00 3.87 -2.53
N HIS A 177 -13.70 3.75 -2.50
CA HIS A 177 -12.73 4.66 -3.07
C HIS A 177 -11.57 3.92 -3.73
N ALA A 178 -10.58 4.67 -4.22
CA ALA A 178 -9.37 4.15 -4.85
C ALA A 178 -8.12 4.44 -4.00
N CYS A 179 -7.19 3.52 -4.05
CA CYS A 179 -5.77 3.73 -3.79
C CYS A 179 -5.03 3.69 -5.14
N TRP A 180 -4.10 4.62 -5.34
CA TRP A 180 -3.25 4.61 -6.52
C TRP A 180 -1.82 4.26 -6.16
N ASP A 181 -1.35 3.14 -6.67
CA ASP A 181 0.04 2.71 -6.59
C ASP A 181 0.81 3.12 -7.85
N THR A 182 1.88 3.89 -7.65
CA THR A 182 2.69 4.46 -8.73
C THR A 182 3.49 3.41 -9.48
N GLY A 183 4.01 2.42 -8.77
CA GLY A 183 4.79 1.35 -9.35
C GLY A 183 3.92 0.36 -10.11
N HIS A 184 2.78 -0.04 -9.55
CA HIS A 184 1.81 -0.89 -10.25
C HIS A 184 1.34 -0.24 -11.56
N ALA A 185 1.06 1.06 -11.56
CA ALA A 185 0.72 1.78 -12.78
C ALA A 185 1.87 1.74 -13.81
N ASN A 186 3.12 1.90 -13.35
CA ASN A 186 4.29 1.85 -14.22
C ASN A 186 4.51 0.45 -14.83
N LEU A 187 4.13 -0.60 -14.14
CA LEU A 187 4.18 -1.96 -14.68
C LEU A 187 3.32 -2.13 -15.95
N TYR A 188 2.24 -1.37 -16.09
CA TYR A 188 1.39 -1.33 -17.29
C TYR A 188 1.76 -0.20 -18.25
N ASN A 189 2.90 0.48 -18.04
CA ASN A 189 3.30 1.65 -18.83
C ASN A 189 2.23 2.74 -18.85
N LEU A 190 1.57 2.95 -17.72
CA LEU A 190 0.52 3.96 -17.61
C LEU A 190 1.10 5.32 -17.26
N ASP A 191 0.57 6.35 -17.91
CA ASP A 191 0.84 7.73 -17.50
C ASP A 191 0.10 8.03 -16.19
N GLN A 192 0.83 8.53 -15.18
CA GLN A 192 0.31 8.81 -13.84
C GLN A 192 -0.80 9.88 -13.89
N TYR A 193 -0.52 11.02 -14.54
CA TYR A 193 -1.39 12.20 -14.51
C TYR A 193 -2.82 11.94 -15.01
N PRO A 194 -3.06 11.42 -16.23
CA PRO A 194 -4.42 11.24 -16.73
C PRO A 194 -5.23 10.23 -15.91
N ASN A 195 -4.58 9.22 -15.31
CA ASN A 195 -5.25 8.27 -14.44
C ASN A 195 -5.69 8.92 -13.12
N LEU A 196 -4.84 9.76 -12.52
CA LEU A 196 -5.20 10.52 -11.31
C LEU A 196 -6.36 11.48 -11.56
N ILE A 197 -6.33 12.21 -12.68
CA ILE A 197 -7.43 13.11 -13.06
C ILE A 197 -8.77 12.35 -13.22
N LYS A 198 -8.73 11.13 -13.78
CA LYS A 198 -9.93 10.29 -13.88
C LYS A 198 -10.47 9.85 -12.53
N LEU A 199 -9.58 9.43 -11.62
CA LEU A 199 -9.96 9.03 -10.27
C LEU A 199 -10.56 10.20 -9.47
N GLY A 200 -10.02 11.41 -9.63
CA GLY A 200 -10.54 12.63 -9.00
C GLY A 200 -10.84 12.44 -7.52
N ASP A 201 -12.07 12.74 -7.11
CA ASP A 201 -12.52 12.64 -5.71
C ASP A 201 -12.61 11.19 -5.18
N HIS A 202 -12.50 10.17 -6.03
CA HIS A 202 -12.42 8.79 -5.56
C HIS A 202 -11.05 8.43 -5.00
N LEU A 203 -9.99 9.20 -5.26
CA LEU A 203 -8.67 8.90 -4.71
C LEU A 203 -8.59 9.29 -3.23
N ARG A 204 -8.36 8.32 -2.35
CA ARG A 204 -8.21 8.52 -0.89
C ARG A 204 -6.89 8.05 -0.32
N ALA A 205 -6.20 7.14 -1.00
CA ALA A 205 -4.91 6.61 -0.59
C ALA A 205 -3.95 6.55 -1.77
N VAL A 206 -2.65 6.56 -1.48
CA VAL A 206 -1.60 6.34 -2.49
C VAL A 206 -0.52 5.43 -1.92
N HIS A 207 0.08 4.61 -2.80
CA HIS A 207 1.33 3.92 -2.55
C HIS A 207 2.39 4.42 -3.51
N ILE A 208 3.55 4.77 -2.97
CA ILE A 208 4.60 5.45 -3.72
C ILE A 208 5.87 4.63 -3.66
N HIS A 209 6.21 4.04 -4.77
CA HIS A 209 7.48 3.39 -5.03
C HIS A 209 7.84 3.54 -6.50
N ASP A 210 9.05 3.13 -6.85
CA ASP A 210 9.54 3.22 -8.22
C ASP A 210 9.94 1.84 -8.75
N ASN A 211 9.98 1.72 -10.05
CA ASN A 211 10.51 0.56 -10.74
C ASN A 211 11.01 0.95 -12.13
N HIS A 212 11.53 0.00 -12.88
CA HIS A 212 11.97 0.21 -14.25
C HIS A 212 11.06 -0.55 -15.22
N TYR A 213 10.40 0.18 -16.11
CA TYR A 213 9.61 -0.41 -17.19
C TYR A 213 10.12 0.07 -18.56
N PRO A 214 10.19 -0.81 -19.56
CA PRO A 214 10.41 -2.26 -19.45
C PRO A 214 11.89 -2.56 -19.23
N ILE A 215 12.21 -3.71 -18.60
CA ILE A 215 13.57 -4.27 -18.65
C ILE A 215 13.60 -5.31 -19.75
N THR A 216 14.44 -5.08 -20.77
CA THR A 216 14.68 -6.08 -21.81
C THR A 216 15.72 -7.09 -21.32
N THR A 217 15.35 -8.34 -21.24
CA THR A 217 16.26 -9.45 -20.94
C THR A 217 16.44 -10.33 -22.17
N PRO A 218 17.46 -11.22 -22.21
CA PRO A 218 17.61 -12.19 -23.30
C PRO A 218 16.38 -13.08 -23.53
N ASP A 219 15.57 -13.27 -22.46
CA ASP A 219 14.36 -14.10 -22.49
C ASP A 219 13.09 -13.28 -22.79
N GLY A 220 13.21 -11.99 -23.07
CA GLY A 220 12.11 -11.08 -23.38
C GLY A 220 12.05 -9.86 -22.47
N GLU A 221 10.98 -9.09 -22.59
CA GLU A 221 10.71 -7.96 -21.69
C GLU A 221 10.13 -8.46 -20.38
N PHE A 222 10.70 -8.01 -19.28
CA PHE A 222 10.23 -8.31 -17.93
C PHE A 222 10.27 -7.04 -17.08
N THR A 223 9.20 -6.78 -16.35
CA THR A 223 9.15 -5.68 -15.39
C THR A 223 8.89 -6.24 -13.99
N PRO A 224 9.90 -6.30 -13.14
CA PRO A 224 9.71 -6.70 -11.76
C PRO A 224 8.97 -5.60 -11.00
N ASP A 225 8.01 -6.00 -10.20
CA ASP A 225 7.46 -5.15 -9.14
C ASP A 225 8.52 -4.99 -8.05
N ALA A 226 9.34 -3.93 -8.21
CA ALA A 226 10.61 -3.83 -7.50
C ALA A 226 10.53 -3.08 -6.18
N HIS A 227 9.47 -2.29 -5.96
CA HIS A 227 9.32 -1.41 -4.80
C HIS A 227 10.61 -0.63 -4.47
N ASN A 228 11.24 -0.06 -5.52
CA ASN A 228 12.44 0.76 -5.37
C ASN A 228 12.11 2.10 -4.71
N PHE A 229 13.14 2.76 -4.20
CA PHE A 229 13.01 4.15 -3.77
C PHE A 229 12.53 5.03 -4.93
N PRO A 230 11.61 5.99 -4.67
CA PRO A 230 11.27 7.00 -5.66
C PRO A 230 12.52 7.68 -6.21
N LEU A 231 12.51 8.02 -7.48
CA LEU A 231 13.64 8.58 -8.27
C LEU A 231 14.76 7.57 -8.62
N PHE A 232 14.60 6.30 -8.28
CA PHE A 232 15.57 5.24 -8.64
C PHE A 232 15.08 4.34 -9.78
N GLY A 233 13.93 4.66 -10.36
CA GLY A 233 13.35 4.01 -11.53
C GLY A 233 13.12 5.00 -12.68
N ASN A 234 12.01 4.84 -13.37
CA ASN A 234 11.66 5.69 -14.51
C ASN A 234 10.24 6.30 -14.43
N ILE A 235 9.61 6.28 -13.26
CA ILE A 235 8.31 6.90 -13.05
C ILE A 235 8.43 8.43 -13.14
N ASN A 236 7.50 9.05 -13.86
CA ASN A 236 7.37 10.51 -13.89
C ASN A 236 6.64 11.01 -12.64
N PHE A 237 7.40 11.27 -11.56
CA PHE A 237 6.84 11.78 -10.31
C PHE A 237 6.36 13.22 -10.38
N ASP A 238 6.88 14.04 -11.31
CA ASP A 238 6.35 15.39 -11.54
C ASP A 238 4.89 15.33 -12.03
N ALA A 239 4.62 14.42 -12.99
CA ALA A 239 3.26 14.18 -13.47
C ALA A 239 2.34 13.61 -12.37
N PHE A 240 2.86 12.70 -11.54
CA PHE A 240 2.13 12.15 -10.40
C PHE A 240 1.76 13.24 -9.38
N ILE A 241 2.72 14.03 -8.92
CA ILE A 241 2.50 15.07 -7.92
C ILE A 241 1.57 16.16 -8.47
N GLN A 242 1.74 16.56 -9.74
CA GLN A 242 0.85 17.52 -10.37
C GLN A 242 -0.59 17.01 -10.41
N GLY A 243 -0.79 15.71 -10.72
CA GLY A 243 -2.11 15.07 -10.66
C GLY A 243 -2.73 15.15 -9.27
N LEU A 244 -1.98 14.88 -8.19
CA LEU A 244 -2.46 15.00 -6.81
C LEU A 244 -2.87 16.45 -6.47
N ILE A 245 -2.12 17.44 -6.97
CA ILE A 245 -2.45 18.86 -6.79
C ILE A 245 -3.77 19.20 -7.48
N ASP A 246 -3.89 18.83 -8.74
CA ASP A 246 -5.02 19.23 -9.59
C ASP A 246 -6.35 18.62 -9.14
N ILE A 247 -6.33 17.39 -8.60
CA ILE A 247 -7.52 16.77 -7.99
C ILE A 247 -7.75 17.22 -6.53
N GLY A 248 -6.83 18.01 -5.95
CA GLY A 248 -6.94 18.45 -4.57
C GLY A 248 -6.83 17.34 -3.53
N TYR A 249 -5.99 16.33 -3.77
CA TYR A 249 -5.79 15.18 -2.89
C TYR A 249 -5.51 15.58 -1.44
N LYS A 250 -6.15 14.93 -0.47
CA LYS A 250 -6.10 15.26 0.97
C LYS A 250 -5.47 14.17 1.84
N GLY A 251 -5.13 13.03 1.28
CA GLY A 251 -4.50 11.93 2.00
C GLY A 251 -3.02 12.19 2.32
N THR A 252 -2.36 11.15 2.77
CA THR A 252 -0.91 11.16 3.06
C THR A 252 -0.10 10.80 1.83
N PHE A 253 1.15 11.29 1.76
CA PHE A 253 2.13 10.88 0.77
C PHE A 253 2.83 9.62 1.29
N SER A 254 2.24 8.44 1.02
CA SER A 254 2.62 7.18 1.64
C SER A 254 3.62 6.41 0.79
N ILE A 255 4.85 6.29 1.30
CA ILE A 255 5.92 5.53 0.65
C ILE A 255 5.78 4.05 1.00
N GLU A 256 5.83 3.21 -0.04
CA GLU A 256 5.81 1.76 0.08
C GLU A 256 7.03 1.16 -0.62
N THR A 257 8.11 0.93 0.09
CA THR A 257 9.35 0.40 -0.48
C THR A 257 9.90 -0.80 0.28
N ASP A 258 10.45 -1.73 -0.46
CA ASP A 258 11.13 -2.93 0.05
C ASP A 258 12.65 -2.84 -0.06
N THR A 259 13.17 -2.00 -0.93
CA THR A 259 14.59 -1.88 -1.21
C THR A 259 15.29 -1.03 -0.13
N PRO A 260 16.46 -1.40 0.36
CA PRO A 260 17.27 -2.57 0.03
C PRO A 260 16.93 -3.84 0.87
N ASN A 261 15.84 -3.84 1.61
CA ASN A 261 15.54 -4.81 2.66
C ASN A 261 15.12 -6.17 2.12
N ARG A 262 14.60 -6.21 0.90
CA ARG A 262 14.19 -7.43 0.20
C ARG A 262 15.35 -8.42 0.05
N ARG A 263 16.58 -7.92 -0.04
CA ARG A 263 17.76 -8.75 -0.20
C ARG A 263 18.18 -9.40 1.13
N GLY A 264 18.26 -10.72 1.13
CA GLY A 264 18.63 -11.51 2.32
C GLY A 264 17.43 -12.06 3.10
N HIS A 265 16.20 -11.68 2.76
CA HIS A 265 14.96 -12.15 3.40
C HIS A 265 14.01 -12.87 2.45
N ARG A 266 14.20 -12.75 1.13
CA ARG A 266 13.51 -13.57 0.13
C ARG A 266 14.52 -14.48 -0.58
N ASP A 267 14.04 -15.66 -0.98
CA ASP A 267 14.76 -16.56 -1.88
C ASP A 267 14.96 -15.82 -3.20
N PHE A 268 16.15 -15.25 -3.38
CA PHE A 268 16.52 -14.63 -4.63
C PHE A 268 16.95 -15.73 -5.60
N ILE A 269 16.21 -15.94 -6.67
CA ILE A 269 16.54 -16.90 -7.73
C ILE A 269 17.23 -16.15 -8.87
N TYR A 270 18.47 -16.52 -9.18
CA TYR A 270 19.21 -16.04 -10.34
C TYR A 270 19.50 -17.21 -11.26
N ASN A 271 19.04 -17.14 -12.51
CA ASN A 271 19.15 -18.23 -13.51
C ASN A 271 18.62 -19.60 -12.96
N GLY A 272 17.50 -19.59 -12.28
CA GLY A 272 16.90 -20.80 -11.72
C GLY A 272 17.61 -21.37 -10.48
N VAL A 273 18.64 -20.71 -9.96
CA VAL A 273 19.39 -21.14 -8.77
C VAL A 273 19.08 -20.23 -7.59
N PRO A 274 18.58 -20.77 -6.48
CA PRO A 274 18.38 -20.01 -5.26
C PRO A 274 19.68 -19.39 -4.76
N GLN A 275 19.72 -18.07 -4.61
CA GLN A 275 20.89 -17.33 -4.12
C GLN A 275 20.79 -17.15 -2.60
N VAL A 276 21.11 -18.19 -1.85
CA VAL A 276 20.94 -18.28 -0.39
C VAL A 276 22.09 -17.64 0.41
N ASN A 277 23.07 -17.04 -0.24
CA ASN A 277 24.35 -16.72 0.39
C ASN A 277 24.50 -15.29 0.92
N LEU A 278 23.49 -14.42 0.71
CA LEU A 278 23.57 -13.07 1.24
C LEU A 278 22.96 -13.03 2.64
N LYS A 279 23.79 -12.71 3.61
CA LYS A 279 23.32 -12.38 4.95
C LYS A 279 22.41 -11.14 4.89
N PRO A 280 21.42 -11.01 5.79
CA PRO A 280 20.68 -9.77 5.96
C PRO A 280 21.62 -8.58 6.06
N ILE A 281 21.24 -7.46 5.46
CA ILE A 281 22.04 -6.25 5.58
C ILE A 281 22.16 -5.81 7.05
N PRO A 282 23.30 -5.27 7.50
CA PRO A 282 23.40 -4.74 8.85
C PRO A 282 22.43 -3.58 9.08
N PHE A 283 21.88 -3.47 10.29
CA PHE A 283 20.92 -2.41 10.65
C PHE A 283 21.41 -1.00 10.31
N ARG A 284 22.71 -0.72 10.46
CA ARG A 284 23.29 0.58 10.07
C ARG A 284 23.09 0.92 8.59
N ILE A 285 23.19 -0.08 7.70
CA ILE A 285 22.96 0.14 6.25
C ILE A 285 21.48 0.37 6.01
N ARG A 286 20.61 -0.41 6.67
CA ARG A 286 19.17 -0.20 6.64
C ARG A 286 18.83 1.23 7.04
N ARG A 287 19.34 1.70 8.17
CA ARG A 287 19.09 3.04 8.69
C ARG A 287 19.51 4.14 7.72
N MET A 288 20.70 4.02 7.12
CA MET A 288 21.18 4.99 6.11
C MET A 288 20.27 5.02 4.88
N ALA A 289 19.74 3.88 4.46
CA ALA A 289 18.79 3.80 3.35
C ALA A 289 17.45 4.45 3.71
N ASP A 290 16.91 4.18 4.90
CA ASP A 290 15.66 4.77 5.38
C ASP A 290 15.79 6.29 5.62
N GLU A 291 16.96 6.78 6.08
CA GLU A 291 17.28 8.21 6.16
C GLU A 291 17.25 8.87 4.77
N MET A 292 17.88 8.24 3.78
CA MET A 292 17.85 8.71 2.39
C MET A 292 16.42 8.71 1.84
N LEU A 293 15.64 7.68 2.11
CA LEU A 293 14.25 7.58 1.65
C LEU A 293 13.37 8.69 2.24
N ALA A 294 13.55 9.00 3.53
CA ALA A 294 12.86 10.11 4.19
C ALA A 294 13.22 11.46 3.57
N GLU A 295 14.50 11.68 3.25
CA GLU A 295 14.95 12.91 2.57
C GLU A 295 14.42 13.01 1.14
N ILE A 296 14.33 11.89 0.40
CA ILE A 296 13.69 11.87 -0.93
C ILE A 296 12.21 12.28 -0.83
N GLY A 297 11.46 11.70 0.10
CA GLY A 297 10.05 12.03 0.29
C GLY A 297 9.84 13.50 0.69
N LYS A 298 10.67 14.05 1.58
CA LYS A 298 10.66 15.48 1.92
C LYS A 298 10.97 16.36 0.72
N TYR A 299 12.05 16.06 -0.01
CA TYR A 299 12.44 16.79 -1.22
C TYR A 299 11.29 16.84 -2.24
N MET A 300 10.62 15.74 -2.50
CA MET A 300 9.48 15.67 -3.41
C MET A 300 8.34 16.59 -2.95
N LEU A 301 7.97 16.54 -1.68
CA LEU A 301 6.88 17.36 -1.14
C LEU A 301 7.26 18.84 -1.01
N GLU A 302 8.50 19.17 -0.62
CA GLU A 302 8.99 20.55 -0.47
C GLU A 302 9.11 21.26 -1.81
N THR A 303 9.53 20.54 -2.86
CA THR A 303 9.66 21.08 -4.23
C THR A 303 8.34 21.69 -4.72
N TYR A 304 7.22 21.10 -4.34
CA TYR A 304 5.88 21.58 -4.70
C TYR A 304 5.17 22.37 -3.58
N GLY A 305 5.85 22.63 -2.46
CA GLY A 305 5.26 23.33 -1.32
C GLY A 305 4.14 22.58 -0.62
N LEU A 306 4.16 21.24 -0.66
CA LEU A 306 3.11 20.36 -0.16
C LEU A 306 3.38 19.78 1.22
N LEU A 307 4.65 19.81 1.69
CA LEU A 307 5.00 19.27 3.00
C LEU A 307 4.32 20.07 4.13
N GLU A 308 3.54 19.38 4.95
CA GLU A 308 2.98 20.00 6.17
C GLU A 308 4.10 20.28 7.18
N LYS A 309 3.99 21.42 7.86
CA LYS A 309 4.96 21.85 8.88
C LYS A 309 4.60 21.32 10.26
#